data_2fd489b56073b51fc42a943eb3e709fb
#
_entry.id   2fd489b56073b51fc42a943eb3e709fb
#
_cell.length_a   1.000
_cell.length_b   1.000
_cell.length_c   1.000
_cell.angle_alpha   90.00
_cell.angle_beta   90.00
_cell.angle_gamma   90.00
#
_symmetry.space_group_name_H-M   'P 1'
#
loop_
_entity.id
_entity.type
_entity.pdbx_description
1 polymer ?
#
loop_
_entity_poly.entity_id
_entity_poly.type
_entity_poly.pdbx_seq_one_letter_code
_entity_poly.pdbx_strand_id
1 'polypeptide(L)'
;MGQIRTKIPQVAILLETTHGYSRNLLQGILKYQNLHGPWGIYFEPGGSADQKLPSKKEWKGNGIICWITNQEVEQSVLSARIPTVLIDPWEEYIVPTHPFSKYCQVRGNSHEIGKMAAQFFLEKNFKNFAFVGDHPERKWGRDRQIAFTGVVSQQGYRCYSYVPEFQEGYEAEADRKRLARWLKKLPKPVGVFAAIDVRGRQILAACLQSGIRVPQEVSVLGVDNDVLLCETANPPLSSIALDEENAGYQAAELLDRLMKDRSLKGTVITYNPKQIINRRSTEIVPSSDKLIVETLEFIRINSGVNVNVADIVKYMNISRRTLECRFKSSLGCTILEEIQRVRIEKIKSLICETALPLHSIAEMCGFDSESYMGKVFKKFLGCSMIEYRQKHSALK
;
A
#
# COMPACT_ATOMS: atom_id res chain seq x y z
N MET A 1 -19.29 -18.57 31.81
CA MET A 1 -18.19 -18.97 32.71
C MET A 1 -17.01 -19.43 31.84
N GLY A 2 -15.88 -18.70 31.83
CA GLY A 2 -14.68 -19.10 31.09
C GLY A 2 -14.05 -20.34 31.72
N GLN A 3 -13.69 -21.33 30.90
CA GLN A 3 -12.92 -22.49 31.38
C GLN A 3 -11.56 -22.05 31.87
N ILE A 4 -11.16 -22.46 33.07
CA ILE A 4 -9.82 -22.23 33.60
C ILE A 4 -8.83 -23.01 32.71
N ARG A 5 -7.95 -22.28 32.02
CA ARG A 5 -6.89 -22.86 31.19
C ARG A 5 -5.78 -23.38 32.08
N THR A 6 -5.53 -24.68 32.06
CA THR A 6 -4.47 -25.32 32.87
C THR A 6 -3.09 -25.27 32.21
N LYS A 7 -3.01 -24.96 30.91
CA LYS A 7 -1.73 -24.82 30.16
C LYS A 7 -1.85 -23.71 29.14
N ILE A 8 -0.77 -22.93 28.95
CA ILE A 8 -0.63 -21.91 27.93
C ILE A 8 -0.45 -22.60 26.57
N PRO A 9 -1.34 -22.36 25.57
CA PRO A 9 -1.18 -22.90 24.23
C PRO A 9 0.12 -22.43 23.57
N GLN A 10 0.83 -23.35 22.91
CA GLN A 10 2.04 -23.07 22.16
C GLN A 10 1.68 -22.88 20.68
N VAL A 11 1.91 -21.69 20.14
CA VAL A 11 1.52 -21.31 18.76
C VAL A 11 2.76 -20.89 17.99
N ALA A 12 2.97 -21.51 16.83
CA ALA A 12 3.98 -21.06 15.88
C ALA A 12 3.37 -20.06 14.87
N ILE A 13 4.10 -18.97 14.66
CA ILE A 13 3.77 -17.96 13.65
C ILE A 13 4.89 -17.96 12.61
N LEU A 14 4.60 -18.43 11.40
CA LEU A 14 5.54 -18.51 10.29
C LEU A 14 5.14 -17.46 9.23
N LEU A 15 5.51 -16.21 9.50
CA LEU A 15 5.27 -15.05 8.65
C LEU A 15 6.58 -14.30 8.46
N GLU A 16 6.98 -14.05 7.22
CA GLU A 16 8.15 -13.20 6.97
C GLU A 16 7.86 -11.75 7.36
N THR A 17 8.85 -11.05 7.91
CA THR A 17 8.70 -9.68 8.41
C THR A 17 9.33 -8.62 7.50
N THR A 18 9.84 -9.02 6.35
CA THR A 18 10.45 -8.13 5.37
C THR A 18 9.44 -7.16 4.76
N HIS A 19 8.15 -7.54 4.69
CA HIS A 19 7.07 -6.74 4.13
C HIS A 19 6.15 -6.16 5.21
N GLY A 20 5.62 -4.95 4.98
CA GLY A 20 4.64 -4.28 5.84
C GLY A 20 3.39 -5.11 6.06
N TYR A 21 2.91 -5.76 4.99
CA TYR A 21 1.78 -6.67 5.02
C TYR A 21 1.84 -7.70 6.17
N SER A 22 2.92 -8.47 6.25
CA SER A 22 3.08 -9.50 7.28
C SER A 22 3.26 -8.92 8.68
N ARG A 23 3.91 -7.74 8.81
CA ARG A 23 4.03 -7.06 10.11
C ARG A 23 2.67 -6.58 10.62
N ASN A 24 1.79 -6.09 9.75
CA ASN A 24 0.42 -5.68 10.10
C ASN A 24 -0.43 -6.89 10.52
N LEU A 25 -0.32 -8.03 9.81
CA LEU A 25 -0.95 -9.29 10.23
C LEU A 25 -0.49 -9.71 11.63
N LEU A 26 0.83 -9.66 11.88
CA LEU A 26 1.40 -10.01 13.19
C LEU A 26 0.84 -9.10 14.30
N GLN A 27 0.69 -7.80 14.05
CA GLN A 27 0.07 -6.87 15.01
C GLN A 27 -1.35 -7.30 15.37
N GLY A 28 -2.15 -7.72 14.39
CA GLY A 28 -3.50 -8.25 14.62
C GLY A 28 -3.52 -9.54 15.45
N ILE A 29 -2.60 -10.46 15.18
CA ILE A 29 -2.44 -11.71 15.95
C ILE A 29 -2.09 -11.39 17.41
N LEU A 30 -1.13 -10.49 17.63
CA LEU A 30 -0.73 -10.06 18.98
C LEU A 30 -1.86 -9.36 19.73
N LYS A 31 -2.67 -8.54 19.01
CA LYS A 31 -3.84 -7.88 19.58
C LYS A 31 -4.89 -8.90 20.07
N TYR A 32 -5.16 -9.94 19.27
CA TYR A 32 -6.04 -11.03 19.70
C TYR A 32 -5.51 -11.73 20.96
N GLN A 33 -4.24 -12.14 20.95
CA GLN A 33 -3.60 -12.83 22.06
C GLN A 33 -3.65 -11.99 23.35
N ASN A 34 -3.39 -10.69 23.27
CA ASN A 34 -3.43 -9.80 24.43
C ASN A 34 -4.83 -9.64 25.03
N LEU A 35 -5.87 -9.74 24.22
CA LEU A 35 -7.27 -9.61 24.67
C LEU A 35 -7.90 -10.92 25.14
N HIS A 36 -7.48 -12.08 24.59
CA HIS A 36 -8.20 -13.37 24.77
C HIS A 36 -7.38 -14.44 25.53
N GLY A 37 -6.17 -14.12 25.94
CA GLY A 37 -5.36 -14.96 26.79
C GLY A 37 -3.98 -15.27 26.21
N PRO A 38 -3.01 -15.60 27.08
CA PRO A 38 -1.63 -15.77 26.65
C PRO A 38 -1.46 -17.00 25.75
N TRP A 39 -0.60 -16.84 24.74
CA TRP A 39 0.01 -17.93 23.98
C TRP A 39 1.52 -17.94 24.24
N GLY A 40 2.16 -19.11 24.28
CA GLY A 40 3.60 -19.24 24.11
C GLY A 40 3.88 -19.16 22.61
N ILE A 41 4.37 -18.01 22.14
CA ILE A 41 4.60 -17.78 20.71
C ILE A 41 6.00 -18.25 20.33
N TYR A 42 6.08 -19.12 19.31
CA TYR A 42 7.28 -19.36 18.55
C TYR A 42 7.25 -18.49 17.29
N PHE A 43 8.23 -17.66 17.10
CA PHE A 43 8.32 -16.73 15.98
C PHE A 43 9.79 -16.38 15.70
N GLU A 44 10.20 -16.50 14.41
CA GLU A 44 11.52 -16.07 13.94
C GLU A 44 11.34 -14.91 12.98
N PRO A 45 11.88 -13.71 13.29
CA PRO A 45 11.86 -12.58 12.37
C PRO A 45 12.83 -12.82 11.20
N GLY A 46 12.43 -12.40 9.99
CA GLY A 46 13.29 -12.53 8.82
C GLY A 46 12.52 -12.69 7.52
N GLY A 47 13.20 -13.17 6.49
CA GLY A 47 12.63 -13.47 5.19
C GLY A 47 12.07 -14.89 5.07
N SER A 48 11.68 -15.27 3.84
CA SER A 48 11.09 -16.59 3.58
C SER A 48 12.02 -17.77 3.91
N ALA A 49 13.34 -17.58 3.76
CA ALA A 49 14.34 -18.60 4.06
C ALA A 49 14.53 -18.84 5.57
N ASP A 50 14.16 -17.85 6.40
CA ASP A 50 14.32 -17.93 7.86
C ASP A 50 13.12 -18.62 8.53
N GLN A 51 12.02 -18.79 7.79
CA GLN A 51 10.79 -19.38 8.33
C GLN A 51 10.93 -20.90 8.46
N LYS A 52 10.97 -21.39 9.71
CA LYS A 52 11.09 -22.81 10.01
C LYS A 52 10.19 -23.21 11.19
N LEU A 53 9.56 -24.37 11.08
CA LEU A 53 8.84 -24.94 12.22
C LEU A 53 9.87 -25.72 13.08
N PRO A 54 9.89 -25.52 14.40
CA PRO A 54 10.78 -26.29 15.29
C PRO A 54 10.49 -27.80 15.19
N SER A 55 11.51 -28.60 15.46
CA SER A 55 11.34 -30.05 15.48
C SER A 55 10.32 -30.50 16.54
N LYS A 56 9.60 -31.60 16.30
CA LYS A 56 8.62 -32.15 17.25
C LYS A 56 9.23 -32.53 18.61
N LYS A 57 10.56 -32.75 18.68
CA LYS A 57 11.25 -33.04 19.92
C LYS A 57 11.43 -31.79 20.79
N GLU A 58 11.64 -30.65 20.15
CA GLU A 58 11.94 -29.37 20.80
C GLU A 58 10.67 -28.57 21.11
N TRP A 59 9.62 -28.73 20.28
CA TRP A 59 8.41 -27.93 20.40
C TRP A 59 7.14 -28.80 20.30
N LYS A 60 6.30 -28.68 21.32
CA LYS A 60 4.99 -29.35 21.40
C LYS A 60 3.88 -28.33 21.15
N GLY A 61 3.70 -27.94 19.89
CA GLY A 61 2.75 -26.92 19.50
C GLY A 61 1.30 -27.36 19.55
N ASN A 62 0.44 -26.38 19.77
CA ASN A 62 -1.02 -26.53 19.76
C ASN A 62 -1.64 -25.97 18.48
N GLY A 63 -0.99 -24.97 17.85
CA GLY A 63 -1.50 -24.32 16.64
C GLY A 63 -0.40 -23.67 15.80
N ILE A 64 -0.71 -23.43 14.53
CA ILE A 64 0.17 -22.75 13.57
C ILE A 64 -0.63 -21.69 12.82
N ILE A 65 -0.08 -20.50 12.66
CA ILE A 65 -0.49 -19.52 11.65
C ILE A 65 0.68 -19.36 10.69
N CYS A 66 0.48 -19.62 9.41
CA CYS A 66 1.60 -19.59 8.48
C CYS A 66 1.24 -19.11 7.09
N TRP A 67 2.24 -18.47 6.46
CA TRP A 67 2.33 -18.31 5.04
C TRP A 67 3.32 -19.36 4.53
N ILE A 68 2.89 -20.22 3.60
CA ILE A 68 3.75 -21.24 3.02
C ILE A 68 4.64 -20.57 1.97
N THR A 69 5.91 -20.39 2.30
CA THR A 69 6.88 -19.65 1.48
C THR A 69 7.84 -20.57 0.70
N ASN A 70 7.98 -21.81 1.15
CA ASN A 70 8.88 -22.79 0.55
C ASN A 70 8.44 -24.22 0.91
N GLN A 71 9.06 -25.21 0.23
CA GLN A 71 8.76 -26.63 0.39
C GLN A 71 9.12 -27.18 1.80
N GLU A 72 10.13 -26.63 2.46
CA GLU A 72 10.53 -27.05 3.82
C GLU A 72 9.40 -26.71 4.82
N VAL A 73 8.85 -25.48 4.73
CA VAL A 73 7.70 -25.05 5.53
C VAL A 73 6.48 -25.91 5.24
N GLU A 74 6.20 -26.17 3.95
CA GLU A 74 5.09 -27.03 3.54
C GLU A 74 5.16 -28.40 4.21
N GLN A 75 6.28 -29.13 4.04
CA GLN A 75 6.47 -30.46 4.57
C GLN A 75 6.41 -30.50 6.10
N SER A 76 7.01 -29.51 6.75
CA SER A 76 7.01 -29.42 8.23
C SER A 76 5.60 -29.21 8.78
N VAL A 77 4.81 -28.32 8.17
CA VAL A 77 3.42 -28.03 8.57
C VAL A 77 2.51 -29.26 8.33
N LEU A 78 2.63 -29.92 7.15
CA LEU A 78 1.86 -31.14 6.87
C LEU A 78 2.19 -32.26 7.87
N SER A 79 3.48 -32.46 8.17
CA SER A 79 3.92 -33.51 9.09
C SER A 79 3.56 -33.23 10.55
N ALA A 80 3.36 -31.97 10.93
CA ALA A 80 3.00 -31.57 12.29
C ALA A 80 1.63 -32.09 12.70
N ARG A 81 0.64 -32.11 11.80
CA ARG A 81 -0.75 -32.56 12.02
C ARG A 81 -1.47 -31.82 13.15
N ILE A 82 -1.13 -30.58 13.40
CA ILE A 82 -1.77 -29.71 14.40
C ILE A 82 -2.69 -28.66 13.74
N PRO A 83 -3.63 -28.04 14.50
CA PRO A 83 -4.46 -26.96 13.98
C PRO A 83 -3.64 -25.90 13.28
N THR A 84 -4.02 -25.56 12.04
CA THR A 84 -3.27 -24.62 11.23
C THR A 84 -4.21 -23.70 10.46
N VAL A 85 -3.89 -22.41 10.45
CA VAL A 85 -4.53 -21.39 9.61
C VAL A 85 -3.49 -20.91 8.59
N LEU A 86 -3.81 -21.03 7.31
CA LEU A 86 -2.99 -20.57 6.20
C LEU A 86 -3.34 -19.13 5.86
N ILE A 87 -2.31 -18.31 5.62
CA ILE A 87 -2.45 -16.93 5.16
C ILE A 87 -2.13 -16.90 3.66
N ASP A 88 -3.03 -16.38 2.84
CA ASP A 88 -2.90 -16.20 1.38
C ASP A 88 -2.16 -17.36 0.68
N PRO A 89 -2.61 -18.62 0.84
CA PRO A 89 -1.93 -19.77 0.27
C PRO A 89 -1.87 -19.69 -1.26
N TRP A 90 -0.80 -20.24 -1.84
CA TRP A 90 -0.66 -20.33 -3.29
C TRP A 90 -1.72 -21.23 -3.90
N GLU A 91 -1.97 -21.07 -5.20
CA GLU A 91 -3.06 -21.81 -5.88
C GLU A 91 -2.87 -23.31 -5.82
N GLU A 92 -1.66 -23.80 -5.96
CA GLU A 92 -1.32 -25.23 -5.87
C GLU A 92 -1.72 -25.86 -4.54
N TYR A 93 -1.71 -25.08 -3.44
CA TYR A 93 -2.08 -25.55 -2.10
C TYR A 93 -3.59 -25.58 -1.86
N ILE A 94 -4.38 -24.95 -2.72
CA ILE A 94 -5.83 -24.85 -2.53
C ILE A 94 -6.65 -25.69 -3.53
N VAL A 95 -5.98 -26.40 -4.44
CA VAL A 95 -6.65 -27.35 -5.32
C VAL A 95 -7.17 -28.55 -4.51
N PRO A 96 -8.33 -29.14 -4.87
CA PRO A 96 -8.98 -30.21 -4.07
C PRO A 96 -8.09 -31.43 -3.79
N THR A 97 -7.10 -31.69 -4.65
CA THR A 97 -6.15 -32.81 -4.52
C THR A 97 -5.05 -32.55 -3.50
N HIS A 98 -4.78 -31.29 -3.14
CA HIS A 98 -3.74 -30.93 -2.18
C HIS A 98 -4.25 -31.02 -0.74
N PRO A 99 -3.49 -31.57 0.23
CA PRO A 99 -3.92 -31.68 1.63
C PRO A 99 -4.32 -30.33 2.26
N PHE A 100 -3.65 -29.23 1.91
CA PHE A 100 -3.95 -27.90 2.43
C PHE A 100 -5.30 -27.33 1.99
N SER A 101 -5.95 -27.89 0.99
CA SER A 101 -7.31 -27.48 0.59
C SER A 101 -8.34 -27.64 1.73
N LYS A 102 -8.05 -28.51 2.69
CA LYS A 102 -8.90 -28.79 3.88
C LYS A 102 -8.51 -27.94 5.10
N TYR A 103 -7.50 -27.10 5.01
CA TYR A 103 -7.06 -26.26 6.11
C TYR A 103 -7.87 -24.95 6.16
N CYS A 104 -7.94 -24.37 7.35
CA CYS A 104 -8.51 -23.03 7.49
C CYS A 104 -7.62 -22.01 6.82
N GLN A 105 -8.23 -20.96 6.26
CA GLN A 105 -7.50 -19.98 5.44
C GLN A 105 -8.03 -18.58 5.71
N VAL A 106 -7.12 -17.60 5.66
CA VAL A 106 -7.44 -16.17 5.63
C VAL A 106 -6.84 -15.60 4.36
N ARG A 107 -7.66 -14.94 3.52
CA ARG A 107 -7.27 -14.48 2.18
C ARG A 107 -7.71 -13.06 1.92
N GLY A 108 -6.88 -12.29 1.21
CA GLY A 108 -7.27 -11.00 0.66
C GLY A 108 -8.29 -11.13 -0.48
N ASN A 109 -9.26 -10.22 -0.51
CA ASN A 109 -10.24 -10.13 -1.60
C ASN A 109 -9.63 -9.46 -2.84
N SER A 110 -8.85 -10.23 -3.59
CA SER A 110 -8.11 -9.74 -4.76
C SER A 110 -9.04 -9.19 -5.86
N HIS A 111 -10.27 -9.70 -5.98
CA HIS A 111 -11.24 -9.16 -6.90
C HIS A 111 -11.68 -7.74 -6.52
N GLU A 112 -12.02 -7.49 -5.26
CA GLU A 112 -12.38 -6.13 -4.80
C GLU A 112 -11.21 -5.16 -4.89
N ILE A 113 -9.98 -5.62 -4.65
CA ILE A 113 -8.76 -4.83 -4.85
C ILE A 113 -8.63 -4.38 -6.31
N GLY A 114 -8.78 -5.31 -7.26
CA GLY A 114 -8.72 -5.02 -8.69
C GLY A 114 -9.84 -4.08 -9.16
N LYS A 115 -11.08 -4.28 -8.66
CA LYS A 115 -12.21 -3.39 -8.95
C LYS A 115 -11.96 -1.97 -8.41
N MET A 116 -11.49 -1.84 -7.16
CA MET A 116 -11.18 -0.55 -6.54
C MET A 116 -10.12 0.20 -7.35
N ALA A 117 -9.07 -0.47 -7.81
CA ALA A 117 -8.04 0.13 -8.66
C ALA A 117 -8.61 0.62 -10.01
N ALA A 118 -9.48 -0.16 -10.65
CA ALA A 118 -10.10 0.22 -11.92
C ALA A 118 -11.02 1.43 -11.75
N GLN A 119 -11.89 1.42 -10.75
CA GLN A 119 -12.79 2.54 -10.44
C GLN A 119 -12.01 3.82 -10.17
N PHE A 120 -10.94 3.74 -9.38
CA PHE A 120 -10.07 4.87 -9.09
C PHE A 120 -9.53 5.56 -10.34
N PHE A 121 -9.02 4.82 -11.31
CA PHE A 121 -8.53 5.40 -12.55
C PHE A 121 -9.64 5.88 -13.47
N LEU A 122 -10.80 5.21 -13.51
CA LEU A 122 -11.97 5.64 -14.24
C LEU A 122 -12.52 6.98 -13.71
N GLU A 123 -12.63 7.13 -12.40
CA GLU A 123 -13.04 8.39 -11.75
C GLU A 123 -12.08 9.55 -12.04
N LYS A 124 -10.80 9.26 -12.22
CA LYS A 124 -9.79 10.22 -12.69
C LYS A 124 -9.79 10.45 -14.20
N ASN A 125 -10.80 9.92 -14.92
CA ASN A 125 -10.99 10.07 -16.37
C ASN A 125 -9.86 9.54 -17.24
N PHE A 126 -9.09 8.54 -16.78
CA PHE A 126 -8.15 7.82 -17.64
C PHE A 126 -8.87 7.11 -18.78
N LYS A 127 -8.19 7.02 -19.93
CA LYS A 127 -8.66 6.30 -21.12
C LYS A 127 -7.74 5.15 -21.51
N ASN A 128 -6.53 5.13 -20.94
CA ASN A 128 -5.54 4.08 -21.14
C ASN A 128 -5.21 3.45 -19.80
N PHE A 129 -5.19 2.14 -19.76
CA PHE A 129 -5.04 1.35 -18.54
C PHE A 129 -3.99 0.28 -18.74
N ALA A 130 -3.20 0.04 -17.71
CA ALA A 130 -2.21 -1.02 -17.73
C ALA A 130 -2.12 -1.72 -16.37
N PHE A 131 -1.81 -3.00 -16.41
CA PHE A 131 -1.52 -3.82 -15.24
C PHE A 131 -0.09 -4.32 -15.28
N VAL A 132 0.62 -4.23 -14.17
CA VAL A 132 1.95 -4.81 -14.01
C VAL A 132 1.89 -5.87 -12.93
N GLY A 133 1.99 -7.14 -13.36
CA GLY A 133 1.94 -8.31 -12.50
C GLY A 133 3.21 -8.52 -11.68
N ASP A 134 3.09 -9.43 -10.72
CA ASP A 134 4.18 -10.03 -9.99
C ASP A 134 4.44 -11.46 -10.52
N HIS A 135 4.84 -12.39 -9.68
CA HIS A 135 5.09 -13.78 -10.07
C HIS A 135 3.82 -14.43 -10.67
N PRO A 136 3.91 -15.10 -11.84
CA PRO A 136 2.74 -15.63 -12.55
C PRO A 136 1.98 -16.73 -11.79
N GLU A 137 2.65 -17.44 -10.89
CA GLU A 137 2.02 -18.50 -10.06
C GLU A 137 1.19 -17.96 -8.89
N ARG A 138 1.34 -16.68 -8.57
CA ARG A 138 0.59 -16.07 -7.47
C ARG A 138 -0.84 -15.76 -7.89
N LYS A 139 -1.77 -16.61 -7.42
CA LYS A 139 -3.20 -16.48 -7.72
C LYS A 139 -3.74 -15.08 -7.43
N TRP A 140 -3.41 -14.50 -6.29
CA TRP A 140 -3.89 -13.18 -5.91
C TRP A 140 -3.52 -12.09 -6.95
N GLY A 141 -2.34 -12.20 -7.57
CA GLY A 141 -1.93 -11.26 -8.62
C GLY A 141 -2.78 -11.39 -9.88
N ARG A 142 -3.07 -12.65 -10.29
CA ARG A 142 -3.96 -12.91 -11.44
C ARG A 142 -5.40 -12.48 -11.16
N ASP A 143 -5.92 -12.73 -9.96
CA ASP A 143 -7.28 -12.33 -9.57
C ASP A 143 -7.42 -10.79 -9.58
N ARG A 144 -6.38 -10.06 -9.10
CA ARG A 144 -6.31 -8.57 -9.21
C ARG A 144 -6.34 -8.12 -10.68
N GLN A 145 -5.55 -8.77 -11.53
CA GLN A 145 -5.50 -8.49 -12.97
C GLN A 145 -6.85 -8.73 -13.64
N ILE A 146 -7.46 -9.89 -13.42
CA ILE A 146 -8.75 -10.28 -14.01
C ILE A 146 -9.83 -9.26 -13.64
N ALA A 147 -9.92 -8.92 -12.35
CA ALA A 147 -10.91 -7.97 -11.87
C ALA A 147 -10.69 -6.55 -12.42
N PHE A 148 -9.45 -6.06 -12.41
CA PHE A 148 -9.09 -4.76 -12.97
C PHE A 148 -9.41 -4.69 -14.46
N THR A 149 -8.93 -5.66 -15.22
CA THR A 149 -9.17 -5.73 -16.69
C THR A 149 -10.65 -5.87 -17.00
N GLY A 150 -11.39 -6.67 -16.22
CA GLY A 150 -12.83 -6.87 -16.41
C GLY A 150 -13.62 -5.57 -16.30
N VAL A 151 -13.39 -4.79 -15.24
CA VAL A 151 -14.07 -3.49 -15.05
C VAL A 151 -13.70 -2.50 -16.16
N VAL A 152 -12.42 -2.41 -16.52
CA VAL A 152 -11.92 -1.52 -17.57
C VAL A 152 -12.54 -1.89 -18.93
N SER A 153 -12.61 -3.19 -19.25
CA SER A 153 -13.17 -3.70 -20.52
C SER A 153 -14.67 -3.48 -20.60
N GLN A 154 -15.41 -3.58 -19.50
CA GLN A 154 -16.86 -3.27 -19.46
C GLN A 154 -17.15 -1.80 -19.82
N GLN A 155 -16.19 -0.90 -19.59
CA GLN A 155 -16.29 0.50 -20.00
C GLN A 155 -15.77 0.76 -21.43
N GLY A 156 -15.48 -0.30 -22.20
CA GLY A 156 -15.01 -0.21 -23.58
C GLY A 156 -13.53 0.13 -23.75
N TYR A 157 -12.74 0.11 -22.66
CA TYR A 157 -11.30 0.43 -22.73
C TYR A 157 -10.45 -0.82 -22.79
N ARG A 158 -9.27 -0.70 -23.43
CA ARG A 158 -8.24 -1.75 -23.45
C ARG A 158 -7.34 -1.64 -22.22
N CYS A 159 -7.03 -2.79 -21.60
CA CYS A 159 -5.98 -2.90 -20.58
C CYS A 159 -4.74 -3.58 -21.17
N TYR A 160 -3.57 -2.95 -21.01
CA TYR A 160 -2.28 -3.51 -21.39
C TYR A 160 -1.68 -4.24 -20.17
N SER A 161 -1.08 -5.41 -20.39
CA SER A 161 -0.54 -6.20 -19.28
C SER A 161 0.95 -6.48 -19.46
N TYR A 162 1.68 -6.38 -18.35
CA TYR A 162 3.08 -6.80 -18.24
C TYR A 162 3.21 -7.77 -17.08
N VAL A 163 3.69 -8.97 -17.34
CA VAL A 163 4.04 -9.97 -16.34
C VAL A 163 5.52 -10.30 -16.53
N PRO A 164 6.34 -10.22 -15.47
CA PRO A 164 7.75 -10.56 -15.59
C PRO A 164 7.93 -12.05 -15.88
N GLU A 165 8.95 -12.36 -16.65
CA GLU A 165 9.38 -13.74 -16.91
C GLU A 165 10.33 -14.15 -15.79
N PHE A 166 9.82 -14.89 -14.80
CA PHE A 166 10.62 -15.51 -13.75
C PHE A 166 11.12 -16.86 -14.28
N GLN A 167 12.26 -16.84 -14.96
CA GLN A 167 12.98 -18.04 -15.38
C GLN A 167 14.22 -18.24 -14.52
N GLU A 168 14.84 -19.42 -14.59
CA GLU A 168 16.15 -19.68 -14.00
C GLU A 168 17.13 -18.61 -14.51
N GLY A 169 17.78 -17.86 -13.60
CA GLY A 169 18.59 -16.68 -13.95
C GLY A 169 17.84 -15.36 -14.06
N TYR A 170 16.65 -15.21 -13.42
CA TYR A 170 15.96 -13.92 -13.36
C TYR A 170 16.87 -12.82 -12.80
N GLU A 171 17.14 -11.83 -13.64
CA GLU A 171 17.88 -10.63 -13.27
C GLU A 171 16.93 -9.42 -13.14
N ALA A 172 16.81 -8.90 -11.94
CA ALA A 172 15.96 -7.75 -11.66
C ALA A 172 16.31 -6.52 -12.52
N GLU A 173 17.57 -6.33 -12.87
CA GLU A 173 18.05 -5.27 -13.76
C GLU A 173 17.55 -5.45 -15.20
N ALA A 174 17.58 -6.69 -15.71
CA ALA A 174 17.09 -7.00 -17.05
C ALA A 174 15.57 -6.80 -17.14
N ASP A 175 14.82 -7.24 -16.12
CA ASP A 175 13.38 -7.00 -16.04
C ASP A 175 13.06 -5.50 -16.02
N ARG A 176 13.79 -4.70 -15.23
CA ARG A 176 13.60 -3.24 -15.17
C ARG A 176 13.82 -2.59 -16.55
N LYS A 177 14.82 -3.01 -17.31
CA LYS A 177 15.05 -2.52 -18.68
C LYS A 177 13.93 -2.93 -19.65
N ARG A 178 13.39 -4.15 -19.52
CA ARG A 178 12.23 -4.61 -20.32
C ARG A 178 10.97 -3.80 -19.96
N LEU A 179 10.70 -3.64 -18.67
CA LEU A 179 9.58 -2.85 -18.15
C LEU A 179 9.64 -1.40 -18.65
N ALA A 180 10.81 -0.77 -18.59
CA ALA A 180 10.99 0.60 -19.09
C ALA A 180 10.69 0.74 -20.59
N ARG A 181 11.16 -0.20 -21.41
CA ARG A 181 10.86 -0.23 -22.87
C ARG A 181 9.36 -0.44 -23.13
N TRP A 182 8.71 -1.28 -22.34
CA TRP A 182 7.27 -1.51 -22.45
C TRP A 182 6.46 -0.26 -22.05
N LEU A 183 6.79 0.38 -20.93
CA LEU A 183 6.14 1.62 -20.48
C LEU A 183 6.25 2.75 -21.51
N LYS A 184 7.37 2.87 -22.22
CA LYS A 184 7.54 3.86 -23.30
C LYS A 184 6.56 3.67 -24.45
N LYS A 185 6.17 2.43 -24.75
CA LYS A 185 5.28 2.09 -25.88
C LYS A 185 3.80 2.27 -25.56
N LEU A 186 3.43 2.43 -24.30
CA LEU A 186 2.02 2.60 -23.91
C LEU A 186 1.49 3.96 -24.37
N PRO A 187 0.21 4.04 -24.79
CA PRO A 187 -0.44 5.33 -25.02
C PRO A 187 -0.50 6.14 -23.75
N LYS A 188 -0.37 7.46 -23.86
CA LYS A 188 -0.29 8.40 -22.72
C LYS A 188 -1.48 9.37 -22.71
N PRO A 189 -1.95 9.83 -21.54
CA PRO A 189 -1.62 9.35 -20.19
C PRO A 189 -2.18 7.95 -19.93
N VAL A 190 -1.50 7.18 -19.06
CA VAL A 190 -1.92 5.81 -18.70
C VAL A 190 -1.96 5.63 -17.18
N GLY A 191 -3.06 5.04 -16.69
CA GLY A 191 -3.17 4.55 -15.32
C GLY A 191 -2.59 3.13 -15.22
N VAL A 192 -1.55 2.97 -14.43
CA VAL A 192 -0.85 1.69 -14.23
C VAL A 192 -1.15 1.15 -12.84
N PHE A 193 -1.83 0.01 -12.80
CA PHE A 193 -2.07 -0.74 -11.57
C PHE A 193 -0.96 -1.77 -11.39
N ALA A 194 -0.17 -1.62 -10.33
CA ALA A 194 0.86 -2.56 -9.92
C ALA A 194 0.27 -3.60 -8.96
N ALA A 195 0.60 -4.87 -9.18
CA ALA A 195 0.08 -5.96 -8.37
C ALA A 195 0.36 -5.81 -6.86
N ILE A 196 1.52 -5.22 -6.50
CA ILE A 196 1.96 -4.90 -5.13
C ILE A 196 2.86 -3.66 -5.14
N ASP A 197 3.13 -3.09 -3.97
CA ASP A 197 3.97 -1.88 -3.82
C ASP A 197 5.41 -2.07 -4.30
N VAL A 198 5.99 -3.26 -4.12
CA VAL A 198 7.32 -3.59 -4.66
C VAL A 198 7.35 -3.38 -6.18
N ARG A 199 6.31 -3.85 -6.90
CA ARG A 199 6.17 -3.64 -8.35
C ARG A 199 5.91 -2.17 -8.68
N GLY A 200 5.11 -1.49 -7.87
CA GLY A 200 4.88 -0.05 -7.99
C GLY A 200 6.19 0.75 -7.97
N ARG A 201 7.07 0.46 -7.00
CA ARG A 201 8.42 1.08 -6.93
C ARG A 201 9.29 0.76 -8.14
N GLN A 202 9.26 -0.48 -8.63
CA GLN A 202 10.01 -0.86 -9.82
C GLN A 202 9.54 -0.10 -11.06
N ILE A 203 8.22 0.14 -11.20
CA ILE A 203 7.65 0.96 -12.27
C ILE A 203 8.16 2.40 -12.15
N LEU A 204 8.10 3.00 -10.95
CA LEU A 204 8.56 4.37 -10.71
C LEU A 204 10.06 4.52 -11.00
N ALA A 205 10.88 3.56 -10.59
CA ALA A 205 12.32 3.54 -10.92
C ALA A 205 12.56 3.44 -12.42
N ALA A 206 11.80 2.59 -13.13
CA ALA A 206 11.89 2.45 -14.59
C ALA A 206 11.47 3.75 -15.31
N CYS A 207 10.43 4.43 -14.82
CA CYS A 207 9.99 5.74 -15.32
C CYS A 207 11.09 6.79 -15.14
N LEU A 208 11.66 6.90 -13.94
CA LEU A 208 12.72 7.86 -13.62
C LEU A 208 13.94 7.69 -14.54
N GLN A 209 14.44 6.45 -14.68
CA GLN A 209 15.60 6.15 -15.54
C GLN A 209 15.32 6.39 -17.02
N SER A 210 14.05 6.36 -17.42
CA SER A 210 13.64 6.50 -18.83
C SER A 210 13.14 7.88 -19.18
N GLY A 211 13.14 8.84 -18.25
CA GLY A 211 12.62 10.19 -18.44
C GLY A 211 11.10 10.25 -18.64
N ILE A 212 10.36 9.24 -18.20
CA ILE A 212 8.90 9.21 -18.25
C ILE A 212 8.36 9.97 -17.03
N ARG A 213 7.51 10.96 -17.26
CA ARG A 213 6.95 11.82 -16.20
C ARG A 213 5.84 11.10 -15.45
N VAL A 214 5.98 11.04 -14.12
CA VAL A 214 4.97 10.51 -13.20
C VAL A 214 4.45 11.65 -12.34
N PRO A 215 3.14 11.87 -12.25
CA PRO A 215 2.04 11.07 -12.78
C PRO A 215 1.54 11.46 -14.18
N GLN A 216 2.13 12.47 -14.85
CA GLN A 216 1.57 13.11 -16.05
C GLN A 216 1.45 12.15 -17.26
N GLU A 217 2.44 11.30 -17.48
CA GLU A 217 2.42 10.32 -18.57
C GLU A 217 2.04 8.93 -18.08
N VAL A 218 2.51 8.58 -16.89
CA VAL A 218 2.26 7.30 -16.21
C VAL A 218 1.86 7.57 -14.78
N SER A 219 0.62 7.28 -14.42
CA SER A 219 0.14 7.28 -13.04
C SER A 219 0.23 5.88 -12.46
N VAL A 220 0.79 5.72 -11.25
CA VAL A 220 1.06 4.40 -10.66
C VAL A 220 0.31 4.23 -9.34
N LEU A 221 -0.47 3.14 -9.24
CA LEU A 221 -1.15 2.73 -8.02
C LEU A 221 -0.65 1.35 -7.60
N GLY A 222 -0.19 1.22 -6.36
CA GLY A 222 0.24 -0.03 -5.73
C GLY A 222 -0.84 -0.67 -4.86
N VAL A 223 -0.45 -1.71 -4.12
CA VAL A 223 -1.27 -2.41 -3.11
C VAL A 223 -0.37 -2.78 -1.94
N ASP A 224 -0.94 -2.88 -0.75
CA ASP A 224 -0.46 -3.21 0.58
C ASP A 224 -0.18 -1.97 1.45
N ASN A 225 0.04 -0.81 0.84
CA ASN A 225 0.40 0.43 1.55
C ASN A 225 1.54 0.22 2.55
N ASP A 226 2.59 -0.49 2.12
CA ASP A 226 3.84 -0.53 2.89
C ASP A 226 4.44 0.87 2.93
N VAL A 227 4.30 1.54 4.08
CA VAL A 227 4.66 2.95 4.24
C VAL A 227 6.12 3.21 3.86
N LEU A 228 7.03 2.32 4.25
CA LEU A 228 8.45 2.46 3.92
C LEU A 228 8.69 2.39 2.43
N LEU A 229 8.03 1.47 1.74
CA LEU A 229 8.14 1.34 0.28
C LEU A 229 7.49 2.52 -0.44
N CYS A 230 6.32 2.95 0.03
CA CYS A 230 5.56 4.02 -0.60
C CYS A 230 6.23 5.39 -0.45
N GLU A 231 6.69 5.74 0.76
CA GLU A 231 7.28 7.05 1.03
C GLU A 231 8.71 7.21 0.47
N THR A 232 9.48 6.10 0.41
CA THR A 232 10.83 6.13 -0.19
C THR A 232 10.83 6.04 -1.71
N ALA A 233 9.67 5.87 -2.34
CA ALA A 233 9.53 5.90 -3.80
C ALA A 233 9.65 7.35 -4.33
N ASN A 234 10.08 7.51 -5.57
CA ASN A 234 10.15 8.82 -6.24
C ASN A 234 9.40 8.81 -7.57
N PRO A 235 8.24 9.53 -7.66
CA PRO A 235 7.52 10.19 -6.55
C PRO A 235 6.92 9.18 -5.56
N PRO A 236 6.52 9.59 -4.34
CA PRO A 236 5.86 8.73 -3.36
C PRO A 236 4.66 7.98 -3.97
N LEU A 237 4.56 6.67 -3.68
CA LEU A 237 3.64 5.74 -4.32
C LEU A 237 2.27 5.75 -3.65
N SER A 238 1.23 6.05 -4.42
CA SER A 238 -0.17 5.82 -4.02
C SER A 238 -0.44 4.32 -3.96
N SER A 239 -1.15 3.88 -2.94
CA SER A 239 -1.37 2.45 -2.72
C SER A 239 -2.74 2.15 -2.10
N ILE A 240 -3.28 0.99 -2.38
CA ILE A 240 -4.49 0.45 -1.76
C ILE A 240 -4.09 -0.15 -0.41
N ALA A 241 -4.59 0.42 0.68
CA ALA A 241 -4.43 -0.13 2.02
C ALA A 241 -5.42 -1.28 2.24
N LEU A 242 -4.94 -2.38 2.80
CA LEU A 242 -5.72 -3.56 3.13
C LEU A 242 -6.05 -3.60 4.62
N ASP A 243 -6.92 -4.53 5.03
CA ASP A 243 -7.31 -4.71 6.43
C ASP A 243 -6.50 -5.82 7.11
N GLU A 244 -5.16 -5.76 6.99
CA GLU A 244 -4.26 -6.82 7.43
C GLU A 244 -4.27 -7.01 8.96
N GLU A 245 -4.33 -5.92 9.75
CA GLU A 245 -4.40 -6.04 11.21
C GLU A 245 -5.65 -6.82 11.63
N ASN A 246 -6.80 -6.50 11.05
CA ASN A 246 -8.03 -7.26 11.32
C ASN A 246 -7.95 -8.69 10.77
N ALA A 247 -7.34 -8.90 9.61
CA ALA A 247 -7.11 -10.24 9.06
C ALA A 247 -6.23 -11.09 9.99
N GLY A 248 -5.18 -10.53 10.55
CA GLY A 248 -4.35 -11.19 11.57
C GLY A 248 -5.13 -11.51 12.84
N TYR A 249 -5.96 -10.57 13.30
CA TYR A 249 -6.85 -10.81 14.44
C TYR A 249 -7.82 -11.97 14.19
N GLN A 250 -8.47 -11.99 13.02
CA GLN A 250 -9.40 -13.07 12.63
C GLN A 250 -8.68 -14.41 12.45
N ALA A 251 -7.44 -14.40 11.94
CA ALA A 251 -6.63 -15.63 11.84
C ALA A 251 -6.33 -16.22 13.22
N ALA A 252 -6.00 -15.38 14.18
CA ALA A 252 -5.77 -15.80 15.56
C ALA A 252 -7.06 -16.32 16.23
N GLU A 253 -8.18 -15.63 16.05
CA GLU A 253 -9.49 -16.07 16.54
C GLU A 253 -9.88 -17.43 15.94
N LEU A 254 -9.71 -17.58 14.62
CA LEU A 254 -10.02 -18.84 13.93
C LEU A 254 -9.12 -19.97 14.43
N LEU A 255 -7.82 -19.72 14.66
CA LEU A 255 -6.92 -20.71 15.22
C LEU A 255 -7.31 -21.11 16.65
N ASP A 256 -7.65 -20.16 17.53
CA ASP A 256 -8.06 -20.45 18.91
C ASP A 256 -9.33 -21.32 18.95
N ARG A 257 -10.26 -21.05 18.04
CA ARG A 257 -11.47 -21.88 17.86
C ARG A 257 -11.12 -23.25 17.30
N LEU A 258 -10.26 -23.35 16.29
CA LEU A 258 -9.85 -24.60 15.65
C LEU A 258 -9.05 -25.50 16.60
N MET A 259 -8.31 -24.94 17.55
CA MET A 259 -7.62 -25.69 18.60
C MET A 259 -8.61 -26.40 19.54
N LYS A 260 -9.83 -25.87 19.72
CA LYS A 260 -10.88 -26.39 20.56
C LYS A 260 -11.85 -27.32 19.79
N ASP A 261 -12.16 -26.95 18.54
CA ASP A 261 -13.10 -27.62 17.68
C ASP A 261 -12.54 -27.88 16.29
N ARG A 262 -12.17 -29.12 16.02
CA ARG A 262 -11.61 -29.57 14.74
C ARG A 262 -12.63 -29.64 13.60
N SER A 263 -13.93 -29.47 13.86
CA SER A 263 -14.99 -29.46 12.83
C SER A 263 -14.91 -28.21 11.93
N LEU A 264 -14.22 -27.15 12.39
CA LEU A 264 -14.02 -25.89 11.66
C LEU A 264 -13.02 -25.98 10.49
N LYS A 265 -12.47 -27.17 10.20
CA LYS A 265 -11.56 -27.37 9.06
C LYS A 265 -12.19 -26.88 7.75
N GLY A 266 -11.35 -26.27 6.90
CA GLY A 266 -11.77 -25.77 5.60
C GLY A 266 -12.48 -24.41 5.64
N THR A 267 -12.61 -23.77 6.82
CA THR A 267 -13.14 -22.40 6.91
C THR A 267 -12.25 -21.43 6.18
N VAL A 268 -12.85 -20.60 5.30
CA VAL A 268 -12.15 -19.54 4.57
C VAL A 268 -12.70 -18.20 5.02
N ILE A 269 -11.84 -17.34 5.53
CA ILE A 269 -12.13 -15.93 5.85
C ILE A 269 -11.54 -15.07 4.75
N THR A 270 -12.31 -14.11 4.25
CA THR A 270 -11.85 -13.17 3.23
C THR A 270 -11.91 -11.75 3.79
N TYR A 271 -10.80 -11.01 3.73
CA TYR A 271 -10.74 -9.60 4.12
C TYR A 271 -10.67 -8.67 2.90
N ASN A 272 -11.21 -7.46 3.05
CA ASN A 272 -11.38 -6.51 1.96
C ASN A 272 -10.32 -5.39 2.00
N PRO A 273 -10.10 -4.68 0.84
CA PRO A 273 -9.36 -3.42 0.87
C PRO A 273 -10.11 -2.38 1.71
N LYS A 274 -9.36 -1.49 2.38
CA LYS A 274 -9.91 -0.39 3.19
C LYS A 274 -10.14 0.88 2.37
N GLN A 275 -9.07 1.39 1.80
CA GLN A 275 -9.07 2.67 1.08
C GLN A 275 -7.82 2.83 0.23
N ILE A 276 -7.85 3.82 -0.66
CA ILE A 276 -6.66 4.22 -1.41
C ILE A 276 -5.99 5.37 -0.67
N ILE A 277 -4.71 5.19 -0.32
CA ILE A 277 -3.86 6.25 0.20
C ILE A 277 -3.24 6.97 -0.99
N ASN A 278 -3.78 8.15 -1.28
CA ASN A 278 -3.30 8.97 -2.37
C ASN A 278 -1.95 9.60 -2.04
N ARG A 279 -0.99 9.44 -2.95
CA ARG A 279 0.32 10.09 -2.94
C ARG A 279 0.63 10.65 -4.33
N ARG A 280 1.84 11.14 -4.52
CA ARG A 280 2.23 11.86 -5.74
C ARG A 280 2.20 11.03 -7.02
N SER A 281 2.33 9.71 -6.96
CA SER A 281 2.34 8.85 -8.15
C SER A 281 1.02 8.80 -8.92
N THR A 282 -0.10 9.25 -8.31
CA THR A 282 -1.42 9.35 -8.95
C THR A 282 -2.03 10.73 -8.85
N GLU A 283 -1.30 11.69 -8.32
CA GLU A 283 -1.75 13.10 -8.19
C GLU A 283 -1.65 13.81 -9.54
N ILE A 284 -2.62 13.51 -10.42
CA ILE A 284 -2.65 14.13 -11.73
C ILE A 284 -2.99 15.60 -11.58
N VAL A 285 -2.15 16.40 -12.20
CA VAL A 285 -2.50 17.77 -12.51
C VAL A 285 -3.37 17.75 -13.75
N PRO A 286 -4.63 18.19 -13.68
CA PRO A 286 -5.51 18.20 -14.85
C PRO A 286 -5.10 19.31 -15.82
N SER A 287 -3.86 19.26 -16.31
CA SER A 287 -3.33 20.22 -17.29
C SER A 287 -2.35 19.52 -18.23
N SER A 288 -2.61 19.65 -19.53
CA SER A 288 -1.65 19.35 -20.59
C SER A 288 -0.61 20.48 -20.77
N ASP A 289 -0.79 21.59 -20.07
CA ASP A 289 0.09 22.75 -20.13
C ASP A 289 1.38 22.51 -19.34
N LYS A 290 2.48 22.34 -20.05
CA LYS A 290 3.81 22.11 -19.48
C LYS A 290 4.20 23.16 -18.43
N LEU A 291 3.86 24.42 -18.68
CA LEU A 291 4.14 25.53 -17.76
C LEU A 291 3.41 25.35 -16.42
N ILE A 292 2.17 24.89 -16.45
CA ILE A 292 1.38 24.66 -15.22
C ILE A 292 1.94 23.47 -14.44
N VAL A 293 2.34 22.41 -15.14
CA VAL A 293 3.00 21.25 -14.52
C VAL A 293 4.29 21.66 -13.81
N GLU A 294 5.15 22.43 -14.50
CA GLU A 294 6.42 22.93 -13.93
C GLU A 294 6.17 23.90 -12.74
N THR A 295 5.13 24.74 -12.84
CA THR A 295 4.72 25.63 -11.74
C THR A 295 4.34 24.85 -10.49
N LEU A 296 3.55 23.81 -10.64
CA LEU A 296 3.12 22.95 -9.52
C LEU A 296 4.30 22.17 -8.92
N GLU A 297 5.20 21.68 -9.75
CA GLU A 297 6.42 21.04 -9.28
C GLU A 297 7.29 22.02 -8.46
N PHE A 298 7.46 23.25 -8.93
CA PHE A 298 8.18 24.27 -8.21
C PHE A 298 7.54 24.58 -6.84
N ILE A 299 6.20 24.73 -6.78
CA ILE A 299 5.47 24.94 -5.52
C ILE A 299 5.73 23.78 -4.53
N ARG A 300 5.68 22.53 -5.00
CA ARG A 300 5.86 21.35 -4.16
C ARG A 300 7.28 21.22 -3.62
N ILE A 301 8.28 21.36 -4.48
CA ILE A 301 9.70 21.28 -4.09
C ILE A 301 10.01 22.32 -3.02
N ASN A 302 9.41 23.50 -3.15
CA ASN A 302 9.66 24.63 -2.26
C ASN A 302 8.61 24.77 -1.13
N SER A 303 7.82 23.74 -0.84
CA SER A 303 6.77 23.77 0.20
C SER A 303 7.30 23.95 1.62
N GLY A 304 8.60 23.78 1.84
CA GLY A 304 9.27 23.97 3.13
C GLY A 304 9.88 25.36 3.34
N VAL A 305 9.86 26.20 2.32
CA VAL A 305 10.39 27.57 2.41
C VAL A 305 9.29 28.59 2.11
N ASN A 306 9.53 29.85 2.50
CA ASN A 306 8.54 30.92 2.29
C ASN A 306 8.52 31.41 0.84
N VAL A 307 8.11 30.53 -0.09
CA VAL A 307 7.93 30.89 -1.52
C VAL A 307 6.62 31.65 -1.69
N ASN A 308 6.67 32.70 -2.49
CA ASN A 308 5.51 33.51 -2.89
C ASN A 308 5.32 33.49 -4.42
N VAL A 309 4.22 34.08 -4.90
CA VAL A 309 3.88 34.10 -6.33
C VAL A 309 4.93 34.82 -7.18
N ALA A 310 5.60 35.84 -6.62
CA ALA A 310 6.65 36.59 -7.36
C ALA A 310 7.87 35.69 -7.62
N ASP A 311 8.26 34.85 -6.67
CA ASP A 311 9.36 33.90 -6.83
C ASP A 311 9.09 32.89 -7.95
N ILE A 312 7.84 32.40 -8.02
CA ILE A 312 7.40 31.48 -9.07
C ILE A 312 7.43 32.16 -10.43
N VAL A 313 6.89 33.37 -10.53
CA VAL A 313 6.89 34.17 -11.77
C VAL A 313 8.32 34.39 -12.26
N LYS A 314 9.24 34.74 -11.35
CA LYS A 314 10.66 34.93 -11.67
C LYS A 314 11.30 33.63 -12.17
N TYR A 315 11.04 32.51 -11.51
CA TYR A 315 11.57 31.20 -11.90
C TYR A 315 11.05 30.75 -13.27
N MET A 316 9.74 30.91 -13.51
CA MET A 316 9.11 30.53 -14.78
C MET A 316 9.44 31.46 -15.94
N ASN A 317 10.07 32.61 -15.66
CA ASN A 317 10.44 33.62 -16.64
C ASN A 317 9.29 34.06 -17.57
N ILE A 318 8.11 34.29 -16.99
CA ILE A 318 6.88 34.66 -17.69
C ILE A 318 6.16 35.78 -16.96
N SER A 319 5.33 36.58 -17.65
CA SER A 319 4.57 37.63 -16.97
C SER A 319 3.60 37.06 -15.94
N ARG A 320 3.48 37.75 -14.80
CA ARG A 320 2.56 37.35 -13.73
C ARG A 320 1.14 37.14 -14.23
N ARG A 321 0.64 38.07 -15.03
CA ARG A 321 -0.71 38.00 -15.62
C ARG A 321 -0.93 36.73 -16.46
N THR A 322 0.05 36.41 -17.30
CA THR A 322 -0.03 35.21 -18.16
C THR A 322 -0.03 33.94 -17.32
N LEU A 323 0.86 33.86 -16.32
CA LEU A 323 0.93 32.67 -15.47
C LEU A 323 -0.35 32.48 -14.65
N GLU A 324 -0.85 33.56 -13.99
CA GLU A 324 -2.07 33.49 -13.17
C GLU A 324 -3.31 33.13 -14.02
N CYS A 325 -3.46 33.73 -15.21
CA CYS A 325 -4.56 33.42 -16.13
C CYS A 325 -4.52 31.95 -16.57
N ARG A 326 -3.36 31.46 -17.04
CA ARG A 326 -3.22 30.05 -17.49
C ARG A 326 -3.39 29.09 -16.32
N PHE A 327 -2.87 29.40 -15.14
CA PHE A 327 -3.00 28.57 -13.96
C PHE A 327 -4.47 28.46 -13.54
N LYS A 328 -5.17 29.59 -13.44
CA LYS A 328 -6.61 29.62 -13.08
C LYS A 328 -7.50 28.93 -14.11
N SER A 329 -7.24 29.12 -15.39
CA SER A 329 -8.01 28.45 -16.46
C SER A 329 -7.80 26.93 -16.47
N SER A 330 -6.60 26.46 -16.11
CA SER A 330 -6.26 25.03 -16.10
C SER A 330 -6.70 24.30 -14.85
N LEU A 331 -6.67 24.96 -13.70
CA LEU A 331 -6.84 24.33 -12.37
C LEU A 331 -8.05 24.84 -11.58
N GLY A 332 -8.69 25.92 -12.05
CA GLY A 332 -9.83 26.54 -11.35
C GLY A 332 -9.46 27.30 -10.07
N CYS A 333 -8.21 27.29 -9.65
CA CYS A 333 -7.70 27.97 -8.44
C CYS A 333 -6.55 28.92 -8.75
N THR A 334 -6.21 29.81 -7.80
CA THR A 334 -5.08 30.69 -7.90
C THR A 334 -3.78 30.00 -7.49
N ILE A 335 -2.62 30.54 -7.93
CA ILE A 335 -1.30 30.05 -7.52
C ILE A 335 -1.13 30.13 -5.99
N LEU A 336 -1.64 31.19 -5.37
CA LEU A 336 -1.57 31.37 -3.91
C LEU A 336 -2.38 30.30 -3.16
N GLU A 337 -3.58 30.01 -3.64
CA GLU A 337 -4.41 28.93 -3.07
C GLU A 337 -3.72 27.57 -3.17
N GLU A 338 -3.06 27.30 -4.27
CA GLU A 338 -2.30 26.06 -4.43
C GLU A 338 -1.07 25.97 -3.51
N ILE A 339 -0.32 27.08 -3.35
CA ILE A 339 0.77 27.15 -2.37
C ILE A 339 0.25 26.83 -0.96
N GLN A 340 -0.88 27.45 -0.59
CA GLN A 340 -1.49 27.23 0.71
C GLN A 340 -1.97 25.77 0.86
N ARG A 341 -2.60 25.20 -0.16
CA ARG A 341 -3.05 23.80 -0.17
C ARG A 341 -1.89 22.82 0.08
N VAL A 342 -0.78 22.98 -0.64
CA VAL A 342 0.39 22.13 -0.49
C VAL A 342 1.01 22.26 0.92
N ARG A 343 1.07 23.49 1.45
CA ARG A 343 1.55 23.71 2.84
C ARG A 343 0.64 23.09 3.88
N ILE A 344 -0.69 23.17 3.70
CA ILE A 344 -1.67 22.58 4.62
C ILE A 344 -1.53 21.05 4.67
N GLU A 345 -1.33 20.38 3.54
CA GLU A 345 -1.09 18.92 3.54
C GLU A 345 0.18 18.56 4.33
N LYS A 346 1.26 19.34 4.17
CA LYS A 346 2.48 19.15 4.96
C LYS A 346 2.25 19.39 6.46
N ILE A 347 1.49 20.41 6.83
CA ILE A 347 1.13 20.68 8.23
C ILE A 347 0.34 19.51 8.83
N LYS A 348 -0.62 18.95 8.09
CA LYS A 348 -1.41 17.79 8.54
C LYS A 348 -0.52 16.60 8.87
N SER A 349 0.42 16.27 7.99
CA SER A 349 1.39 15.18 8.22
C SER A 349 2.22 15.45 9.49
N LEU A 350 2.84 16.63 9.60
CA LEU A 350 3.66 16.99 10.76
C LEU A 350 2.88 16.99 12.08
N ILE A 351 1.64 17.46 12.07
CA ILE A 351 0.77 17.46 13.25
C ILE A 351 0.42 16.04 13.72
N CYS A 352 0.17 15.12 12.79
CA CYS A 352 -0.23 13.74 13.09
C CYS A 352 0.94 12.85 13.47
N GLU A 353 2.10 13.05 12.84
CA GLU A 353 3.24 12.15 12.90
C GLU A 353 4.31 12.59 13.91
N THR A 354 4.24 13.83 14.40
CA THR A 354 5.26 14.40 15.29
C THR A 354 4.67 15.09 16.52
N ALA A 355 5.47 15.15 17.58
CA ALA A 355 5.17 15.96 18.76
C ALA A 355 5.73 17.41 18.68
N LEU A 356 6.15 17.84 17.48
CA LEU A 356 6.74 19.16 17.28
C LEU A 356 5.79 20.29 17.73
N PRO A 357 6.31 21.36 18.36
CA PRO A 357 5.54 22.52 18.68
C PRO A 357 5.09 23.25 17.41
N LEU A 358 3.94 23.95 17.48
CA LEU A 358 3.33 24.55 16.29
C LEU A 358 4.21 25.64 15.64
N HIS A 359 5.02 26.37 16.42
CA HIS A 359 5.95 27.35 15.85
C HIS A 359 7.01 26.68 14.95
N SER A 360 7.56 25.53 15.35
CA SER A 360 8.52 24.78 14.54
C SER A 360 7.86 24.24 13.25
N ILE A 361 6.61 23.80 13.33
CA ILE A 361 5.84 23.38 12.16
C ILE A 361 5.62 24.58 11.20
N ALA A 362 5.36 25.78 11.74
CA ALA A 362 5.22 26.98 10.90
C ALA A 362 6.49 27.26 10.09
N GLU A 363 7.64 27.24 10.75
CA GLU A 363 8.94 27.43 10.07
C GLU A 363 9.18 26.36 9.00
N MET A 364 8.96 25.08 9.32
CA MET A 364 9.14 23.95 8.40
C MET A 364 8.19 23.97 7.20
N CYS A 365 7.06 24.68 7.30
CA CYS A 365 6.05 24.82 6.25
C CYS A 365 6.09 26.17 5.56
N GLY A 366 7.13 26.99 5.78
CA GLY A 366 7.33 28.27 5.13
C GLY A 366 6.31 29.34 5.50
N PHE A 367 5.86 29.37 6.76
CA PHE A 367 5.03 30.44 7.31
C PHE A 367 5.86 31.37 8.18
N ASP A 368 5.62 32.68 8.04
CA ASP A 368 6.32 33.71 8.82
C ASP A 368 5.89 33.71 10.30
N SER A 369 4.71 33.17 10.62
CA SER A 369 4.23 33.07 12.00
C SER A 369 3.22 31.92 12.20
N GLU A 370 3.23 31.37 13.41
CA GLU A 370 2.25 30.38 13.88
C GLU A 370 0.82 30.91 13.78
N SER A 371 0.60 32.19 14.14
CA SER A 371 -0.71 32.82 14.09
C SER A 371 -1.29 32.86 12.67
N TYR A 372 -0.48 33.21 11.69
CA TYR A 372 -0.92 33.23 10.28
C TYR A 372 -1.17 31.81 9.77
N MET A 373 -0.28 30.86 10.08
CA MET A 373 -0.49 29.44 9.77
C MET A 373 -1.82 28.94 10.35
N GLY A 374 -2.12 29.27 11.63
CA GLY A 374 -3.38 28.89 12.28
C GLY A 374 -4.63 29.41 11.58
N LYS A 375 -4.60 30.67 11.11
CA LYS A 375 -5.70 31.26 10.33
C LYS A 375 -5.93 30.54 9.02
N VAL A 376 -4.85 30.26 8.28
CA VAL A 376 -4.90 29.55 7.00
C VAL A 376 -5.40 28.12 7.22
N PHE A 377 -4.87 27.40 8.21
CA PHE A 377 -5.28 26.03 8.53
C PHE A 377 -6.78 25.94 8.86
N LYS A 378 -7.26 26.83 9.75
CA LYS A 378 -8.68 26.88 10.13
C LYS A 378 -9.59 27.21 8.94
N LYS A 379 -9.14 28.10 8.03
CA LYS A 379 -9.87 28.44 6.80
C LYS A 379 -10.05 27.21 5.89
N PHE A 380 -9.01 26.35 5.76
CA PHE A 380 -9.04 25.18 4.88
C PHE A 380 -9.78 23.97 5.48
N LEU A 381 -9.66 23.75 6.80
CA LEU A 381 -10.12 22.52 7.45
C LEU A 381 -11.29 22.72 8.42
N GLY A 382 -11.68 23.96 8.68
CA GLY A 382 -12.81 24.28 9.59
C GLY A 382 -12.51 24.10 11.07
N CYS A 383 -11.35 23.56 11.45
CA CYS A 383 -10.94 23.31 12.84
C CYS A 383 -9.54 23.87 13.13
N SER A 384 -9.21 24.02 14.42
CA SER A 384 -7.87 24.42 14.83
C SER A 384 -6.86 23.28 14.69
N MET A 385 -5.56 23.62 14.62
CA MET A 385 -4.48 22.63 14.57
C MET A 385 -4.41 21.76 15.83
N ILE A 386 -4.78 22.33 17.00
CA ILE A 386 -4.83 21.61 18.28
C ILE A 386 -5.95 20.57 18.25
N GLU A 387 -7.16 20.98 17.85
CA GLU A 387 -8.30 20.05 17.67
C GLU A 387 -7.97 18.95 16.66
N TYR A 388 -7.31 19.30 15.56
CA TYR A 388 -6.90 18.36 14.53
C TYR A 388 -5.91 17.33 15.10
N ARG A 389 -4.87 17.79 15.86
CA ARG A 389 -3.91 16.92 16.53
C ARG A 389 -4.58 15.96 17.51
N GLN A 390 -5.48 16.45 18.35
CA GLN A 390 -6.21 15.61 19.31
C GLN A 390 -7.03 14.51 18.66
N LYS A 391 -7.59 14.79 17.48
CA LYS A 391 -8.47 13.87 16.76
C LYS A 391 -7.72 12.86 15.92
N HIS A 392 -6.56 13.23 15.36
CA HIS A 392 -5.87 12.45 14.32
C HIS A 392 -4.44 12.03 14.65
N SER A 393 -3.85 12.46 15.80
CA SER A 393 -2.49 12.07 16.15
C SER A 393 -2.39 10.57 16.43
N ALA A 394 -1.41 9.93 15.80
CA ALA A 394 -1.03 8.55 16.09
C ALA A 394 -0.21 8.40 17.38
N LEU A 395 0.21 9.52 17.98
CA LEU A 395 1.03 9.60 19.19
C LEU A 395 0.13 9.68 20.45
N LYS A 396 -0.76 8.70 20.63
CA LYS A 396 -1.52 8.51 21.88
C LYS A 396 -0.87 7.43 22.72
#